data_92324620bfbf020fb3aae697c3057a59
#
_entry.id   92324620bfbf020fb3aae697c3057a59
#
_cell.length_a   1.000
_cell.length_b   1.000
_cell.length_c   1.000
_cell.angle_alpha   90.00
_cell.angle_beta   90.00
_cell.angle_gamma   90.00
#
_symmetry.space_group_name_H-M   'P 1'
#
loop_
_entity.id
_entity.type
_entity.pdbx_description
1 polymer ?
#
loop_
_entity_poly.entity_id
_entity_poly.type
_entity_poly.pdbx_seq_one_letter_code
_entity_poly.pdbx_strand_id
1 'polypeptide(L)'
;MSTVLVIGAGGVSSVCVHKMAMNADIFGDIHLASRTKSKCDSIAASVKERTGQDVATYEIDAEEVPAMVNLIRKVGPSLVVNLALPYQDLPIMDACLEAGVDYLDTANYEPKDEAKFEYKWQWAYHDRFKDAGLMALLGSGFDPGVTSVFTMWLKKHKLKSI
;
A
#
# COMPACT_ATOMS: atom_id res chain seq x y z
N MET A 1 8.36 2.39 17.82
CA MET A 1 7.16 2.82 17.09
C MET A 1 7.25 2.20 15.71
N SER A 2 6.14 1.85 15.10
CA SER A 2 6.14 1.39 13.70
C SER A 2 6.40 2.57 12.75
N THR A 3 6.89 2.29 11.57
CA THR A 3 7.07 3.26 10.49
C THR A 3 6.40 2.69 9.26
N VAL A 4 5.60 3.48 8.56
CA VAL A 4 4.87 3.05 7.37
C VAL A 4 5.27 3.92 6.17
N LEU A 5 5.56 3.28 5.03
CA LEU A 5 5.79 3.96 3.77
C LEU A 5 4.60 3.73 2.83
N VAL A 6 3.90 4.80 2.49
CA VAL A 6 2.77 4.78 1.55
C VAL A 6 3.26 5.19 0.17
N ILE A 7 2.98 4.39 -0.85
CA ILE A 7 3.31 4.67 -2.25
C ILE A 7 2.04 5.05 -3.01
N GLY A 8 2.08 6.21 -3.67
CA GLY A 8 0.94 6.80 -4.36
C GLY A 8 0.37 8.02 -3.62
N ALA A 9 -0.04 9.05 -4.35
CA ALA A 9 -0.61 10.29 -3.81
C ALA A 9 -1.91 10.67 -4.53
N GLY A 10 -2.82 9.69 -4.65
CA GLY A 10 -4.16 9.84 -5.18
C GLY A 10 -5.22 10.07 -4.10
N GLY A 11 -6.50 10.04 -4.48
CA GLY A 11 -7.62 10.23 -3.56
C GLY A 11 -7.66 9.17 -2.45
N VAL A 12 -7.41 7.89 -2.79
CA VAL A 12 -7.36 6.79 -1.82
C VAL A 12 -6.23 7.01 -0.83
N SER A 13 -5.04 7.39 -1.31
CA SER A 13 -3.88 7.69 -0.45
C SER A 13 -4.16 8.85 0.51
N SER A 14 -4.83 9.90 0.04
CA SER A 14 -5.21 11.02 0.89
C SER A 14 -6.08 10.56 2.07
N VAL A 15 -7.11 9.76 1.82
CA VAL A 15 -7.98 9.21 2.89
C VAL A 15 -7.20 8.28 3.82
N CYS A 16 -6.40 7.38 3.24
CA CYS A 16 -5.63 6.39 3.99
C CYS A 16 -4.63 7.08 4.95
N VAL A 17 -3.83 8.02 4.46
CA VAL A 17 -2.82 8.74 5.26
C VAL A 17 -3.49 9.54 6.37
N HIS A 18 -4.63 10.21 6.12
CA HIS A 18 -5.39 10.86 7.18
C HIS A 18 -5.86 9.87 8.27
N LYS A 19 -6.36 8.71 7.87
CA LYS A 19 -6.80 7.68 8.82
C LYS A 19 -5.65 7.08 9.62
N MET A 20 -4.50 6.85 8.99
CA MET A 20 -3.28 6.43 9.68
C MET A 20 -2.84 7.49 10.70
N ALA A 21 -2.81 8.76 10.31
CA ALA A 21 -2.42 9.87 11.19
C ALA A 21 -3.37 10.04 12.40
N MET A 22 -4.66 9.73 12.22
CA MET A 22 -5.62 9.71 13.33
C MET A 22 -5.39 8.53 14.31
N ASN A 23 -4.58 7.55 13.95
CA ASN A 23 -4.21 6.38 14.74
C ASN A 23 -2.68 6.27 14.83
N ALA A 24 -2.01 7.39 15.11
CA ALA A 24 -0.56 7.48 15.15
C ALA A 24 0.09 6.61 16.24
N ASP A 25 -0.66 6.25 17.28
CA ASP A 25 -0.25 5.28 18.30
C ASP A 25 0.00 3.88 17.73
N ILE A 26 -0.65 3.53 16.62
CA ILE A 26 -0.50 2.26 15.90
C ILE A 26 0.52 2.38 14.77
N PHE A 27 0.33 3.39 13.91
CA PHE A 27 1.11 3.52 12.66
C PHE A 27 2.45 4.24 12.84
N GLY A 28 2.63 5.01 13.93
CA GLY A 28 3.86 5.74 14.21
C GLY A 28 4.19 6.77 13.13
N ASP A 29 5.44 6.73 12.60
CA ASP A 29 5.89 7.67 11.59
C ASP A 29 5.35 7.29 10.21
N ILE A 30 4.72 8.26 9.53
CA ILE A 30 4.12 8.07 8.21
C ILE A 30 4.97 8.78 7.16
N HIS A 31 5.36 8.03 6.13
CA HIS A 31 6.09 8.50 4.97
C HIS A 31 5.22 8.31 3.73
N LEU A 32 5.17 9.33 2.85
CA LEU A 32 4.37 9.31 1.62
C LEU A 32 5.24 9.60 0.41
N ALA A 33 5.18 8.75 -0.60
CA ALA A 33 6.00 8.88 -1.79
C ALA A 33 5.18 8.73 -3.07
N SER A 34 5.47 9.52 -4.10
CA SER A 34 4.89 9.39 -5.43
C SER A 34 5.75 10.10 -6.48
N ARG A 35 5.45 9.92 -7.77
CA ARG A 35 6.12 10.63 -8.88
C ARG A 35 5.91 12.14 -8.85
N THR A 36 4.89 12.63 -8.15
CA THR A 36 4.59 14.05 -8.05
C THR A 36 4.69 14.47 -6.58
N LYS A 37 5.87 14.91 -6.17
CA LYS A 37 6.13 15.33 -4.78
C LYS A 37 5.14 16.36 -4.26
N SER A 38 4.74 17.32 -5.08
CA SER A 38 3.79 18.37 -4.68
C SER A 38 2.41 17.82 -4.26
N LYS A 39 1.97 16.67 -4.80
CA LYS A 39 0.75 15.99 -4.33
C LYS A 39 0.95 15.40 -2.94
N CYS A 40 2.11 14.81 -2.68
CA CYS A 40 2.46 14.31 -1.35
C CYS A 40 2.49 15.46 -0.34
N ASP A 41 3.12 16.58 -0.69
CA ASP A 41 3.22 17.77 0.17
C ASP A 41 1.83 18.35 0.49
N SER A 42 0.92 18.38 -0.48
CA SER A 42 -0.46 18.83 -0.26
C SER A 42 -1.23 17.93 0.70
N ILE A 43 -1.07 16.61 0.58
CA ILE A 43 -1.67 15.65 1.52
C ILE A 43 -1.06 15.82 2.91
N ALA A 44 0.26 15.93 3.02
CA ALA A 44 0.97 16.12 4.28
C ALA A 44 0.51 17.41 5.00
N ALA A 45 0.37 18.52 4.27
CA ALA A 45 -0.14 19.76 4.82
C ALA A 45 -1.56 19.63 5.37
N SER A 46 -2.46 18.97 4.62
CA SER A 46 -3.83 18.71 5.06
C SER A 46 -3.90 17.77 6.28
N VAL A 47 -3.03 16.77 6.36
CA VAL A 47 -2.92 15.88 7.52
C VAL A 47 -2.47 16.68 8.74
N LYS A 48 -1.43 17.51 8.59
CA LYS A 48 -0.92 18.36 9.67
C LYS A 48 -1.99 19.30 10.23
N GLU A 49 -2.74 19.95 9.35
CA GLU A 49 -3.83 20.85 9.73
C GLU A 49 -4.92 20.13 10.54
N ARG A 50 -5.31 18.92 10.12
CA ARG A 50 -6.43 18.18 10.70
C ARG A 50 -6.10 17.33 11.92
N THR A 51 -4.87 16.82 12.00
CA THR A 51 -4.50 15.83 13.03
C THR A 51 -3.33 16.27 13.90
N GLY A 52 -2.61 17.32 13.49
CA GLY A 52 -1.37 17.74 14.14
C GLY A 52 -0.16 16.85 13.83
N GLN A 53 -0.34 15.74 13.10
CA GLN A 53 0.74 14.80 12.76
C GLN A 53 1.54 15.27 11.55
N ASP A 54 2.84 14.99 11.56
CA ASP A 54 3.72 15.23 10.43
C ASP A 54 3.77 14.00 9.51
N VAL A 55 3.88 14.23 8.21
CA VAL A 55 4.07 13.20 7.18
C VAL A 55 5.29 13.59 6.36
N ALA A 56 6.30 12.73 6.33
CA ALA A 56 7.47 12.94 5.49
C ALA A 56 7.16 12.59 4.03
N THR A 57 7.63 13.41 3.08
CA THR A 57 7.28 13.26 1.66
C THR A 57 8.49 13.04 0.78
N TYR A 58 8.32 12.22 -0.26
CA TYR A 58 9.38 11.87 -1.21
C TYR A 58 8.87 11.88 -2.65
N GLU A 59 9.78 12.15 -3.58
CA GLU A 59 9.56 11.90 -5.00
C GLU A 59 10.19 10.57 -5.37
N ILE A 60 9.41 9.70 -6.03
CA ILE A 60 9.86 8.38 -6.46
C ILE A 60 9.04 7.89 -7.66
N ASP A 61 9.68 7.29 -8.64
CA ASP A 61 9.02 6.43 -9.61
C ASP A 61 9.03 4.99 -9.08
N ALA A 62 7.83 4.45 -8.81
CA ALA A 62 7.68 3.14 -8.22
C ALA A 62 8.02 1.99 -9.21
N GLU A 63 8.20 2.27 -10.49
CA GLU A 63 8.68 1.29 -11.49
C GLU A 63 10.21 1.12 -11.43
N GLU A 64 10.92 2.07 -10.81
CA GLU A 64 12.38 2.05 -10.65
C GLU A 64 12.76 1.26 -9.37
N VAL A 65 12.82 -0.07 -9.46
CA VAL A 65 13.07 -0.97 -8.33
C VAL A 65 14.30 -0.57 -7.50
N PRO A 66 15.47 -0.26 -8.08
CA PRO A 66 16.64 0.14 -7.27
C PRO A 66 16.41 1.44 -6.48
N ALA A 67 15.66 2.41 -7.04
CA ALA A 67 15.33 3.64 -6.35
C ALA A 67 14.34 3.39 -5.20
N MET A 68 13.37 2.52 -5.41
CA MET A 68 12.43 2.06 -4.39
C MET A 68 13.15 1.35 -3.22
N VAL A 69 14.07 0.44 -3.52
CA VAL A 69 14.88 -0.27 -2.52
C VAL A 69 15.69 0.74 -1.67
N ASN A 70 16.31 1.71 -2.32
CA ASN A 70 17.07 2.75 -1.62
C ASN A 70 16.17 3.61 -0.72
N LEU A 71 14.98 3.97 -1.18
CA LEU A 71 14.00 4.71 -0.37
C LEU A 71 13.54 3.87 0.83
N ILE A 72 13.16 2.61 0.62
CA ILE A 72 12.73 1.70 1.68
C ILE A 72 13.84 1.55 2.74
N ARG A 73 15.08 1.30 2.32
CA ARG A 73 16.23 1.19 3.25
C ARG A 73 16.51 2.48 4.01
N LYS A 74 16.34 3.64 3.37
CA LYS A 74 16.50 4.97 3.98
C LYS A 74 15.43 5.25 5.05
N VAL A 75 14.19 4.90 4.76
CA VAL A 75 13.04 5.11 5.65
C VAL A 75 13.00 4.07 6.77
N GLY A 76 13.34 2.82 6.47
CA GLY A 76 13.29 1.68 7.40
C GLY A 76 11.85 1.36 7.85
N PRO A 77 10.85 1.30 6.95
CA PRO A 77 9.49 1.02 7.35
C PRO A 77 9.33 -0.44 7.74
N SER A 78 8.37 -0.72 8.61
CA SER A 78 7.91 -2.09 8.88
C SER A 78 6.90 -2.59 7.85
N LEU A 79 6.26 -1.66 7.14
CA LEU A 79 5.23 -1.96 6.13
C LEU A 79 5.28 -0.95 4.99
N VAL A 80 5.23 -1.45 3.76
CA VAL A 80 4.95 -0.65 2.56
C VAL A 80 3.49 -0.84 2.17
N VAL A 81 2.75 0.28 2.08
CA VAL A 81 1.35 0.31 1.64
C VAL A 81 1.29 0.87 0.22
N ASN A 82 0.98 0.01 -0.72
CA ASN A 82 0.88 0.37 -2.12
C ASN A 82 -0.54 0.87 -2.47
N LEU A 83 -0.66 2.15 -2.74
CA LEU A 83 -1.87 2.82 -3.23
C LEU A 83 -1.60 3.51 -4.59
N ALA A 84 -0.61 3.01 -5.30
CA ALA A 84 -0.25 3.47 -6.64
C ALA A 84 -1.14 2.79 -7.71
N LEU A 85 -0.76 2.90 -8.97
CA LEU A 85 -1.53 2.29 -10.05
C LEU A 85 -1.22 0.78 -10.15
N PRO A 86 -2.19 -0.05 -10.54
CA PRO A 86 -2.07 -1.52 -10.50
C PRO A 86 -0.83 -2.08 -11.23
N TYR A 87 -0.39 -1.48 -12.33
CA TYR A 87 0.79 -1.93 -13.07
C TYR A 87 2.12 -1.74 -12.30
N GLN A 88 2.09 -1.02 -11.19
CA GLN A 88 3.26 -0.78 -10.33
C GLN A 88 3.39 -1.81 -9.19
N ASP A 89 2.43 -2.72 -9.02
CA ASP A 89 2.41 -3.68 -7.92
C ASP A 89 3.65 -4.58 -7.92
N LEU A 90 3.99 -5.18 -9.07
CA LEU A 90 5.11 -6.14 -9.13
C LEU A 90 6.47 -5.48 -8.88
N PRO A 91 6.81 -4.32 -9.49
CA PRO A 91 8.04 -3.60 -9.12
C PRO A 91 8.14 -3.24 -7.64
N ILE A 92 7.01 -2.84 -7.01
CA ILE A 92 7.00 -2.53 -5.57
C ILE A 92 7.18 -3.80 -4.74
N MET A 93 6.57 -4.93 -5.12
CA MET A 93 6.76 -6.23 -4.47
C MET A 93 8.22 -6.71 -4.58
N ASP A 94 8.87 -6.54 -5.73
CA ASP A 94 10.29 -6.83 -5.91
C ASP A 94 11.16 -5.98 -4.96
N ALA A 95 10.87 -4.68 -4.88
CA ALA A 95 11.60 -3.78 -3.98
C ALA A 95 11.39 -4.14 -2.50
N CYS A 96 10.18 -4.54 -2.11
CA CYS A 96 9.89 -4.99 -0.74
C CYS A 96 10.66 -6.26 -0.37
N LEU A 97 10.70 -7.24 -1.28
CA LEU A 97 11.48 -8.46 -1.08
C LEU A 97 12.98 -8.17 -0.95
N GLU A 98 13.54 -7.34 -1.83
CA GLU A 98 14.97 -7.00 -1.78
C GLU A 98 15.35 -6.20 -0.54
N ALA A 99 14.45 -5.35 -0.07
CA ALA A 99 14.66 -4.53 1.12
C ALA A 99 14.31 -5.26 2.44
N GLY A 100 13.58 -6.39 2.38
CA GLY A 100 13.18 -7.17 3.54
C GLY A 100 12.05 -6.51 4.35
N VAL A 101 10.97 -6.08 3.68
CA VAL A 101 9.85 -5.37 4.31
C VAL A 101 8.50 -5.96 3.87
N ASP A 102 7.51 -5.92 4.77
CA ASP A 102 6.16 -6.36 4.50
C ASP A 102 5.45 -5.46 3.47
N TYR A 103 4.55 -6.05 2.69
CA TYR A 103 3.80 -5.41 1.62
C TYR A 103 2.30 -5.51 1.83
N LEU A 104 1.58 -4.43 1.48
CA LEU A 104 0.12 -4.41 1.42
C LEU A 104 -0.34 -3.60 0.20
N ASP A 105 -1.35 -4.10 -0.53
CA ASP A 105 -2.04 -3.34 -1.58
C ASP A 105 -3.55 -3.36 -1.42
N THR A 106 -4.23 -2.60 -2.29
CA THR A 106 -5.69 -2.46 -2.31
C THR A 106 -6.32 -2.93 -3.62
N ALA A 107 -5.53 -3.46 -4.54
CA ALA A 107 -5.95 -3.88 -5.87
C ALA A 107 -5.18 -5.12 -6.32
N ASN A 108 -5.47 -5.60 -7.52
CA ASN A 108 -4.68 -6.62 -8.20
C ASN A 108 -3.82 -5.98 -9.29
N TYR A 109 -2.70 -6.62 -9.61
CA TYR A 109 -1.86 -6.22 -10.73
C TYR A 109 -2.63 -6.26 -12.06
N GLU A 110 -2.49 -5.20 -12.84
CA GLU A 110 -2.96 -5.14 -14.21
C GLU A 110 -1.85 -4.62 -15.14
N PRO A 111 -1.58 -5.27 -16.27
CA PRO A 111 -0.71 -4.70 -17.31
C PRO A 111 -1.24 -3.35 -17.80
N LYS A 112 -0.34 -2.48 -18.28
CA LYS A 112 -0.72 -1.13 -18.77
C LYS A 112 -1.71 -1.15 -19.95
N ASP A 113 -1.61 -2.17 -20.78
CA ASP A 113 -2.31 -2.25 -22.07
C ASP A 113 -3.50 -3.21 -22.06
N GLU A 114 -3.76 -3.89 -20.96
CA GLU A 114 -4.80 -4.92 -20.87
C GLU A 114 -5.44 -4.96 -19.49
N ALA A 115 -6.74 -4.66 -19.41
CA ALA A 115 -7.50 -4.82 -18.18
C ALA A 115 -7.70 -6.31 -17.88
N LYS A 116 -7.14 -6.78 -16.76
CA LYS A 116 -7.28 -8.16 -16.29
C LYS A 116 -7.47 -8.20 -14.79
N PHE A 117 -8.59 -8.77 -14.36
CA PHE A 117 -8.85 -8.99 -12.95
C PHE A 117 -8.36 -10.38 -12.54
N GLU A 118 -7.06 -10.52 -12.30
CA GLU A 118 -6.47 -11.81 -11.89
C GLU A 118 -5.25 -11.62 -10.99
N TYR A 119 -5.20 -12.40 -9.91
CA TYR A 119 -4.11 -12.35 -8.93
C TYR A 119 -2.91 -13.25 -9.27
N LYS A 120 -2.92 -13.98 -10.38
CA LYS A 120 -1.86 -14.95 -10.70
C LYS A 120 -0.45 -14.36 -10.69
N TRP A 121 -0.31 -13.10 -11.12
CA TRP A 121 0.97 -12.39 -11.16
C TRP A 121 1.53 -12.17 -9.76
N GLN A 122 0.70 -11.70 -8.85
CA GLN A 122 1.09 -11.46 -7.45
C GLN A 122 1.22 -12.77 -6.67
N TRP A 123 0.36 -13.77 -6.94
CA TRP A 123 0.48 -15.11 -6.34
C TRP A 123 1.78 -15.83 -6.74
N ALA A 124 2.39 -15.51 -7.88
CA ALA A 124 3.70 -16.02 -8.25
C ALA A 124 4.83 -15.60 -7.28
N TYR A 125 4.58 -14.59 -6.45
CA TYR A 125 5.50 -14.14 -5.40
C TYR A 125 5.36 -14.92 -4.08
N HIS A 126 4.37 -15.81 -3.94
CA HIS A 126 4.03 -16.50 -2.68
C HIS A 126 5.26 -17.14 -2.01
N ASP A 127 5.97 -17.99 -2.73
CA ASP A 127 7.12 -18.70 -2.16
C ASP A 127 8.26 -17.73 -1.81
N ARG A 128 8.49 -16.71 -2.62
CA ARG A 128 9.53 -15.70 -2.37
C ARG A 128 9.28 -14.94 -1.06
N PHE A 129 8.05 -14.47 -0.82
CA PHE A 129 7.68 -13.80 0.43
C PHE A 129 7.74 -14.78 1.62
N LYS A 130 7.23 -16.00 1.46
CA LYS A 130 7.27 -17.04 2.48
C LYS A 130 8.69 -17.40 2.90
N ASP A 131 9.58 -17.63 1.94
CA ASP A 131 10.97 -17.99 2.20
C ASP A 131 11.76 -16.84 2.83
N ALA A 132 11.39 -15.60 2.52
CA ALA A 132 11.93 -14.40 3.17
C ALA A 132 11.35 -14.13 4.58
N GLY A 133 10.33 -14.88 5.00
CA GLY A 133 9.62 -14.63 6.27
C GLY A 133 8.83 -13.33 6.28
N LEU A 134 8.42 -12.84 5.10
CA LEU A 134 7.70 -11.60 4.91
C LEU A 134 6.22 -11.85 4.58
N MET A 135 5.39 -10.86 4.88
CA MET A 135 3.97 -10.85 4.54
C MET A 135 3.72 -10.03 3.27
N ALA A 136 2.85 -10.53 2.39
CA ALA A 136 2.20 -9.74 1.34
C ALA A 136 0.69 -9.88 1.50
N LEU A 137 0.01 -8.80 1.91
CA LEU A 137 -1.44 -8.74 2.02
C LEU A 137 -2.01 -8.09 0.76
N LEU A 138 -2.68 -8.89 -0.06
CA LEU A 138 -3.21 -8.47 -1.36
C LEU A 138 -4.69 -8.10 -1.28
N GLY A 139 -5.09 -7.09 -2.05
CA GLY A 139 -6.48 -6.71 -2.20
C GLY A 139 -7.16 -6.22 -0.92
N SER A 140 -6.42 -5.57 -0.02
CA SER A 140 -6.95 -5.02 1.23
C SER A 140 -7.62 -3.66 1.02
N GLY A 141 -8.48 -3.56 0.00
CA GLY A 141 -9.20 -2.37 -0.39
C GLY A 141 -10.70 -2.45 -0.13
N PHE A 142 -11.46 -1.75 -0.96
CA PHE A 142 -12.92 -1.80 -0.93
C PHE A 142 -13.43 -2.99 -1.75
N ASP A 143 -13.04 -3.08 -3.02
CA ASP A 143 -13.36 -4.16 -3.93
C ASP A 143 -12.15 -4.38 -4.87
N PRO A 144 -11.35 -5.39 -4.59
CA PRO A 144 -11.45 -6.44 -3.54
C PRO A 144 -11.16 -5.94 -2.11
N GLY A 145 -11.74 -6.64 -1.13
CA GLY A 145 -11.48 -6.43 0.30
C GLY A 145 -12.76 -6.38 1.13
N VAL A 146 -13.25 -5.18 1.47
CA VAL A 146 -14.44 -4.97 2.33
C VAL A 146 -15.69 -5.66 1.78
N THR A 147 -15.91 -5.66 0.47
CA THR A 147 -17.03 -6.34 -0.18
C THR A 147 -17.04 -7.83 0.10
N SER A 148 -15.88 -8.48 0.07
CA SER A 148 -15.74 -9.91 0.42
C SER A 148 -16.06 -10.18 1.88
N VAL A 149 -15.61 -9.31 2.79
CA VAL A 149 -15.92 -9.40 4.22
C VAL A 149 -17.41 -9.26 4.46
N PHE A 150 -18.08 -8.27 3.85
CA PHE A 150 -19.52 -8.06 3.98
C PHE A 150 -20.31 -9.25 3.40
N THR A 151 -19.90 -9.78 2.25
CA THR A 151 -20.52 -10.95 1.65
C THR A 151 -20.46 -12.15 2.58
N MET A 152 -19.31 -12.45 3.16
CA MET A 152 -19.16 -13.56 4.11
C MET A 152 -19.94 -13.32 5.42
N TRP A 153 -19.98 -12.08 5.91
CA TRP A 153 -20.77 -11.72 7.08
C TRP A 153 -22.26 -11.91 6.84
N LEU A 154 -22.79 -11.46 5.70
CA LEU A 154 -24.18 -11.64 5.32
C LEU A 154 -24.53 -13.13 5.17
N LYS A 155 -23.69 -13.90 4.48
CA LYS A 155 -23.86 -15.36 4.35
C LYS A 155 -23.95 -16.03 5.70
N LYS A 156 -23.07 -15.68 6.65
CA LYS A 156 -23.04 -16.27 7.99
C LYS A 156 -24.27 -15.93 8.84
N HIS A 157 -24.80 -14.72 8.72
CA HIS A 157 -25.77 -14.17 9.66
C HIS A 157 -27.19 -13.99 9.10
N LYS A 158 -27.37 -13.77 7.82
CA LYS A 158 -28.65 -13.33 7.23
C LYS A 158 -29.07 -14.10 5.98
N LEU A 159 -28.16 -14.49 5.12
CA LEU A 159 -28.47 -15.10 3.84
C LEU A 159 -28.33 -16.62 3.90
N LYS A 160 -29.31 -17.33 3.36
CA LYS A 160 -29.28 -18.81 3.24
C LYS A 160 -28.60 -19.27 1.96
N SER A 161 -28.54 -18.39 0.96
CA SER A 161 -27.86 -18.62 -0.33
C SER A 161 -27.39 -17.30 -0.92
N ILE A 162 -26.30 -17.33 -1.64
CA ILE A 162 -25.76 -16.24 -2.46
C ILE A 162 -25.59 -16.78 -3.87
#